data_e219307bd880a1132d5668abfa80bf29
#
_entry.id   e219307bd880a1132d5668abfa80bf29
#
_cell.length_a   1.000
_cell.length_b   1.000
_cell.length_c   1.000
_cell.angle_alpha   90.00
_cell.angle_beta   90.00
_cell.angle_gamma   90.00
#
_symmetry.space_group_name_H-M   'P 1'
#
loop_
_entity.id
_entity.type
_entity.pdbx_description
1 polymer ?
#
loop_
_entity_poly.entity_id
_entity_poly.type
_entity_poly.pdbx_seq_one_letter_code
_entity_poly.pdbx_strand_id
1 'polypeptide(L)'
;MILVVIPTSFKIGMALSAALILSYILGAGMRSLIITMTCTEWIFVAYFIRTQVMIIRDREYNMASKCLGTRTWTMIVRNILPYLISVIMTYVSRQIPSLISYEVFLSYMGLGLGTTNASLGQSISLYTSYMNGYPHLFWIPVGVLAFISISLYIVGQKLADAADPRTHM
;
A
#
# COMPACT_ATOMS: atom_id res chain seq x y z
N MET A 1 20.76 12.14 6.76
CA MET A 1 20.01 11.56 5.62
C MET A 1 20.41 10.12 5.34
N ILE A 2 21.68 9.77 5.21
CA ILE A 2 22.18 8.40 4.94
C ILE A 2 21.81 7.41 6.07
N LEU A 3 21.82 7.82 7.33
CA LEU A 3 21.55 6.99 8.50
C LEU A 3 20.08 6.51 8.62
N VAL A 4 19.16 7.13 7.88
CA VAL A 4 17.73 6.73 7.84
C VAL A 4 17.42 5.85 6.63
N VAL A 5 18.19 5.99 5.54
CA VAL A 5 17.99 5.23 4.31
C VAL A 5 18.39 3.76 4.47
N ILE A 6 19.49 3.48 5.15
CA ILE A 6 20.00 2.12 5.38
C ILE A 6 18.98 1.22 6.12
N PRO A 7 18.40 1.65 7.26
CA PRO A 7 17.42 0.83 7.95
C PRO A 7 16.09 0.67 7.17
N THR A 8 15.68 1.63 6.35
CA THR A 8 14.49 1.50 5.51
C THR A 8 14.70 0.53 4.35
N SER A 9 15.85 0.60 3.67
CA SER A 9 16.20 -0.34 2.59
C SER A 9 16.32 -1.77 3.11
N PHE A 10 16.93 -1.95 4.29
CA PHE A 10 17.05 -3.25 4.94
C PHE A 10 15.67 -3.83 5.32
N LYS A 11 14.76 -3.01 5.85
CA LYS A 11 13.39 -3.42 6.16
C LYS A 11 12.61 -3.86 4.91
N ILE A 12 12.74 -3.12 3.82
CA ILE A 12 12.09 -3.45 2.54
C ILE A 12 12.64 -4.79 2.01
N GLY A 13 13.95 -4.99 2.05
CA GLY A 13 14.59 -6.24 1.63
C GLY A 13 14.12 -7.44 2.47
N MET A 14 14.05 -7.30 3.78
CA MET A 14 13.53 -8.35 4.67
C MET A 14 12.05 -8.64 4.41
N ALA A 15 11.23 -7.62 4.16
CA ALA A 15 9.81 -7.80 3.87
C ALA A 15 9.61 -8.53 2.53
N LEU A 16 10.36 -8.17 1.50
CA LEU A 16 10.34 -8.86 0.20
C LEU A 16 10.80 -10.31 0.32
N SER A 17 11.90 -10.58 1.01
CA SER A 17 12.39 -11.95 1.20
C SER A 17 11.41 -12.81 2.02
N ALA A 18 10.83 -12.26 3.08
CA ALA A 18 9.80 -12.95 3.86
C ALA A 18 8.56 -13.25 3.01
N ALA A 19 8.13 -12.30 2.16
CA ALA A 19 7.02 -12.50 1.25
C ALA A 19 7.29 -13.60 0.22
N LEU A 20 8.49 -13.63 -0.38
CA LEU A 20 8.89 -14.67 -1.32
C LEU A 20 8.94 -16.05 -0.66
N ILE A 21 9.53 -16.16 0.53
CA ILE A 21 9.60 -17.40 1.30
C ILE A 21 8.20 -17.89 1.66
N LEU A 22 7.34 -16.99 2.14
CA LEU A 22 5.97 -17.34 2.53
C LEU A 22 5.13 -17.79 1.33
N SER A 23 5.25 -17.10 0.20
CA SER A 23 4.59 -17.49 -1.06
C SER A 23 5.10 -18.85 -1.56
N TYR A 24 6.39 -19.13 -1.42
CA TYR A 24 6.96 -20.41 -1.79
C TYR A 24 6.45 -21.58 -0.93
N ILE A 25 6.35 -21.37 0.40
CA ILE A 25 5.87 -22.39 1.36
C ILE A 25 4.37 -22.67 1.17
N LEU A 26 3.56 -21.63 0.98
CA LEU A 26 2.11 -21.76 0.84
C LEU A 26 1.68 -22.23 -0.57
N GLY A 27 2.59 -22.18 -1.54
CA GLY A 27 2.32 -22.51 -2.94
C GLY A 27 1.64 -21.39 -3.69
N ALA A 28 1.54 -21.53 -5.02
CA ALA A 28 0.88 -20.56 -5.88
C ALA A 28 -0.64 -20.62 -5.71
N GLY A 29 -1.29 -19.48 -5.48
CA GLY A 29 -2.75 -19.39 -5.37
C GLY A 29 -3.24 -18.11 -4.70
N MET A 30 -4.53 -17.82 -4.91
CA MET A 30 -5.17 -16.62 -4.37
C MET A 30 -5.08 -16.51 -2.84
N ARG A 31 -5.28 -17.62 -2.14
CA ARG A 31 -5.20 -17.66 -0.66
C ARG A 31 -3.79 -17.35 -0.16
N SER A 32 -2.79 -17.98 -0.78
CA SER A 32 -1.38 -17.76 -0.46
C SER A 32 -1.00 -16.30 -0.66
N LEU A 33 -1.39 -15.70 -1.77
CA LEU A 33 -1.11 -14.32 -2.10
C LEU A 33 -1.72 -13.34 -1.08
N ILE A 34 -2.98 -13.54 -0.70
CA ILE A 34 -3.65 -12.71 0.30
C ILE A 34 -2.96 -12.82 1.66
N ILE A 35 -2.64 -14.02 2.12
CA ILE A 35 -1.96 -14.24 3.41
C ILE A 35 -0.59 -13.57 3.40
N THR A 36 0.18 -13.78 2.34
CA THR A 36 1.52 -13.21 2.19
C THR A 36 1.49 -11.68 2.21
N MET A 37 0.60 -11.07 1.42
CA MET A 37 0.43 -9.62 1.40
C MET A 37 0.01 -9.09 2.77
N THR A 38 -0.99 -9.70 3.41
CA THR A 38 -1.47 -9.26 4.72
C THR A 38 -0.38 -9.36 5.79
N CYS A 39 0.35 -10.47 5.84
CA CYS A 39 1.44 -10.68 6.80
C CYS A 39 2.61 -9.72 6.62
N THR A 40 2.83 -9.23 5.40
CA THR A 40 3.93 -8.32 5.12
C THR A 40 3.51 -6.86 5.33
N GLU A 41 2.33 -6.48 4.84
CA GLU A 41 1.86 -5.09 4.82
C GLU A 41 1.42 -4.57 6.20
N TRP A 42 0.88 -5.42 7.09
CA TRP A 42 0.37 -4.95 8.38
C TRP A 42 1.43 -4.23 9.23
N ILE A 43 2.69 -4.63 9.12
CA ILE A 43 3.80 -4.00 9.86
C ILE A 43 4.01 -2.57 9.37
N PHE A 44 3.96 -2.36 8.04
CA PHE A 44 4.10 -1.03 7.46
C PHE A 44 2.93 -0.12 7.80
N VAL A 45 1.70 -0.66 7.76
CA VAL A 45 0.48 0.06 8.15
C VAL A 45 0.55 0.48 9.61
N ALA A 46 0.92 -0.43 10.51
CA ALA A 46 1.04 -0.15 11.94
C ALA A 46 2.10 0.94 12.21
N TYR A 47 3.26 0.85 11.56
CA TYR A 47 4.30 1.86 11.67
C TYR A 47 3.84 3.23 11.14
N PHE A 48 3.17 3.25 9.99
CA PHE A 48 2.62 4.46 9.40
C PHE A 48 1.62 5.13 10.33
N ILE A 49 0.62 4.40 10.81
CA ILE A 49 -0.41 4.93 11.74
C ILE A 49 0.23 5.45 13.01
N ARG A 50 1.17 4.71 13.61
CA ARG A 50 1.90 5.16 14.79
C ARG A 50 2.59 6.51 14.57
N THR A 51 3.30 6.64 13.44
CA THR A 51 4.00 7.89 13.11
C THR A 51 3.03 9.06 12.96
N GLN A 52 1.89 8.85 12.28
CA GLN A 52 0.87 9.87 12.11
C GLN A 52 0.24 10.29 13.45
N VAL A 53 -0.08 9.33 14.31
CA VAL A 53 -0.60 9.62 15.66
C VAL A 53 0.39 10.42 16.49
N MET A 54 1.70 10.13 16.41
CA MET A 54 2.71 10.91 17.11
C MET A 54 2.78 12.36 16.62
N ILE A 55 2.72 12.57 15.30
CA ILE A 55 2.73 13.91 14.71
C ILE A 55 1.49 14.72 15.16
N ILE A 56 0.32 14.09 15.17
CA ILE A 56 -0.94 14.77 15.55
C ILE A 56 -0.97 15.04 17.05
N ARG A 57 -0.54 14.10 17.88
CA ARG A 57 -0.52 14.23 19.34
C ARG A 57 0.23 15.47 19.81
N ASP A 58 1.35 15.76 19.14
CA ASP A 58 2.26 16.83 19.54
C ASP A 58 1.91 18.20 18.89
N ARG A 59 0.72 18.32 18.24
CA ARG A 59 0.20 19.59 17.73
C ARG A 59 -0.24 20.50 18.86
N GLU A 60 -0.04 21.82 18.69
CA GLU A 60 -0.31 22.86 19.69
C GLU A 60 -1.74 22.82 20.25
N TYR A 61 -2.75 22.62 19.40
CA TYR A 61 -4.14 22.51 19.84
C TYR A 61 -4.42 21.31 20.75
N ASN A 62 -3.70 20.21 20.55
CA ASN A 62 -3.80 19.02 21.41
C ASN A 62 -3.08 19.24 22.74
N MET A 63 -1.94 19.94 22.70
CA MET A 63 -1.24 20.34 23.91
C MET A 63 -2.08 21.31 24.74
N ALA A 64 -2.72 22.32 24.12
CA ALA A 64 -3.63 23.23 24.77
C ALA A 64 -4.82 22.51 25.41
N SER A 65 -5.46 21.57 24.69
CA SER A 65 -6.55 20.73 25.21
C SER A 65 -6.11 19.91 26.42
N LYS A 66 -4.90 19.41 26.43
CA LYS A 66 -4.33 18.66 27.54
C LYS A 66 -4.09 19.56 28.77
N CYS A 67 -3.60 20.78 28.58
CA CYS A 67 -3.43 21.76 29.64
C CYS A 67 -4.77 22.19 30.27
N LEU A 68 -5.84 22.21 29.48
CA LEU A 68 -7.22 22.45 29.95
C LEU A 68 -7.85 21.25 30.66
N GLY A 69 -7.11 20.16 30.88
CA GLY A 69 -7.58 18.99 31.61
C GLY A 69 -8.52 18.08 30.82
N THR A 70 -8.56 18.19 29.49
CA THR A 70 -9.39 17.32 28.65
C THR A 70 -8.98 15.86 28.80
N ARG A 71 -9.96 14.98 29.04
CA ARG A 71 -9.72 13.55 29.17
C ARG A 71 -9.12 12.98 27.89
N THR A 72 -8.09 12.15 28.01
CA THR A 72 -7.35 11.58 26.88
C THR A 72 -8.26 10.91 25.84
N TRP A 73 -9.27 10.17 26.29
CA TRP A 73 -10.24 9.53 25.39
C TRP A 73 -11.03 10.53 24.53
N THR A 74 -11.49 11.61 25.15
CA THR A 74 -12.20 12.69 24.43
C THR A 74 -11.30 13.36 23.40
N MET A 75 -10.03 13.58 23.74
CA MET A 75 -9.04 14.14 22.83
C MET A 75 -8.78 13.22 21.63
N ILE A 76 -8.68 11.89 21.86
CA ILE A 76 -8.50 10.92 20.79
C ILE A 76 -9.68 10.96 19.83
N VAL A 77 -10.89 10.84 20.34
CA VAL A 77 -12.11 10.73 19.49
C VAL A 77 -12.44 12.04 18.79
N ARG A 78 -12.27 13.17 19.45
CA ARG A 78 -12.71 14.47 18.93
C ARG A 78 -11.65 15.20 18.10
N ASN A 79 -10.37 15.06 18.46
CA ASN A 79 -9.30 15.83 17.82
C ASN A 79 -8.42 14.97 16.91
N ILE A 80 -8.04 13.75 17.36
CA ILE A 80 -7.08 12.92 16.65
C ILE A 80 -7.76 12.08 15.56
N LEU A 81 -8.86 11.42 15.89
CA LEU A 81 -9.54 10.48 15.00
C LEU A 81 -10.03 11.10 13.68
N PRO A 82 -10.68 12.28 13.66
CA PRO A 82 -11.14 12.87 12.40
C PRO A 82 -10.00 13.17 11.43
N TYR A 83 -8.89 13.68 11.96
CA TYR A 83 -7.70 13.92 11.15
C TYR A 83 -7.06 12.60 10.67
N LEU A 84 -7.03 11.59 11.54
CA LEU A 84 -6.45 10.29 11.21
C LEU A 84 -7.22 9.58 10.10
N ILE A 85 -8.55 9.73 10.04
CA ILE A 85 -9.39 9.18 8.97
C ILE A 85 -8.94 9.71 7.61
N SER A 86 -8.76 11.03 7.46
CA SER A 86 -8.28 11.64 6.21
C SER A 86 -6.91 11.06 5.79
N VAL A 87 -5.99 10.96 6.74
CA VAL A 87 -4.65 10.40 6.49
C VAL A 87 -4.70 8.93 6.09
N ILE A 88 -5.58 8.14 6.73
CA ILE A 88 -5.78 6.72 6.38
C ILE A 88 -6.36 6.61 4.97
N MET A 89 -7.34 7.43 4.61
CA MET A 89 -7.91 7.42 3.26
C MET A 89 -6.86 7.72 2.19
N THR A 90 -6.00 8.71 2.43
CA THR A 90 -4.85 9.03 1.56
C THR A 90 -3.89 7.83 1.43
N TYR A 91 -3.58 7.18 2.55
CA TYR A 91 -2.71 6.01 2.57
C TYR A 91 -3.30 4.84 1.77
N VAL A 92 -4.56 4.48 2.03
CA VAL A 92 -5.26 3.37 1.34
C VAL A 92 -5.32 3.62 -0.16
N SER A 93 -5.60 4.85 -0.58
CA SER A 93 -5.67 5.23 -2.00
C SER A 93 -4.36 5.02 -2.75
N ARG A 94 -3.23 5.28 -2.09
CA ARG A 94 -1.89 5.01 -2.64
C ARG A 94 -1.53 3.53 -2.59
N GLN A 95 -2.05 2.81 -1.61
CA GLN A 95 -1.72 1.40 -1.40
C GLN A 95 -2.35 0.49 -2.46
N ILE A 96 -3.54 0.82 -2.99
CA ILE A 96 -4.22 0.00 -3.99
C ILE A 96 -3.36 -0.23 -5.25
N PRO A 97 -2.83 0.80 -5.94
CA PRO A 97 -1.95 0.59 -7.09
C PRO A 97 -0.66 -0.16 -6.74
N SER A 98 -0.14 0.07 -5.54
CA SER A 98 1.06 -0.62 -5.04
C SER A 98 0.83 -2.12 -4.88
N LEU A 99 -0.32 -2.54 -4.33
CA LEU A 99 -0.69 -3.94 -4.16
C LEU A 99 -0.88 -4.64 -5.52
N ILE A 100 -1.47 -3.97 -6.51
CA ILE A 100 -1.59 -4.50 -7.86
C ILE A 100 -0.20 -4.73 -8.47
N SER A 101 0.70 -3.76 -8.34
CA SER A 101 2.08 -3.88 -8.83
C SER A 101 2.84 -5.01 -8.13
N TYR A 102 2.59 -5.20 -6.83
CA TYR A 102 3.18 -6.28 -6.06
C TYR A 102 2.66 -7.66 -6.48
N GLU A 103 1.36 -7.79 -6.77
CA GLU A 103 0.79 -9.01 -7.35
C GLU A 103 1.44 -9.35 -8.70
N VAL A 104 1.57 -8.34 -9.59
CA VAL A 104 2.25 -8.50 -10.87
C VAL A 104 3.69 -9.00 -10.69
N PHE A 105 4.42 -8.43 -9.75
CA PHE A 105 5.78 -8.85 -9.43
C PHE A 105 5.85 -10.31 -8.94
N LEU A 106 4.99 -10.70 -8.01
CA LEU A 106 4.94 -12.08 -7.53
C LEU A 106 4.53 -13.07 -8.64
N SER A 107 3.59 -12.68 -9.49
CA SER A 107 3.18 -13.48 -10.66
C SER A 107 4.34 -13.63 -11.66
N TYR A 108 5.11 -12.58 -11.89
CA TYR A 108 6.31 -12.62 -12.72
C TYR A 108 7.38 -13.57 -12.17
N MET A 109 7.52 -13.64 -10.84
CA MET A 109 8.42 -14.59 -10.17
C MET A 109 7.86 -16.03 -10.12
N GLY A 110 6.67 -16.30 -10.68
CA GLY A 110 6.03 -17.61 -10.66
C GLY A 110 5.35 -17.97 -9.33
N LEU A 111 5.25 -17.01 -8.40
CA LEU A 111 4.67 -17.18 -7.05
C LEU A 111 3.29 -16.50 -6.90
N GLY A 112 2.71 -16.03 -8.01
CA GLY A 112 1.41 -15.36 -8.04
C GLY A 112 0.22 -16.31 -7.98
N LEU A 113 -0.87 -15.94 -8.68
CA LEU A 113 -2.16 -16.64 -8.66
C LEU A 113 -2.15 -18.07 -9.24
N GLY A 114 -1.02 -18.52 -9.82
CA GLY A 114 -0.92 -19.81 -10.50
C GLY A 114 -1.54 -19.77 -11.91
N THR A 115 -1.27 -20.81 -12.70
CA THR A 115 -1.70 -20.90 -14.11
C THR A 115 -3.20 -21.06 -14.29
N THR A 116 -3.93 -21.41 -13.23
CA THR A 116 -5.39 -21.66 -13.26
C THR A 116 -6.23 -20.39 -13.15
N ASN A 117 -5.67 -19.29 -12.64
CA ASN A 117 -6.37 -18.05 -12.45
C ASN A 117 -5.80 -16.96 -13.36
N ALA A 118 -6.61 -16.41 -14.23
CA ALA A 118 -6.18 -15.32 -15.11
C ALA A 118 -5.96 -14.05 -14.29
N SER A 119 -4.74 -13.48 -14.35
CA SER A 119 -4.44 -12.16 -13.82
C SER A 119 -3.66 -11.34 -14.84
N LEU A 120 -3.66 -10.01 -14.66
CA LEU A 120 -2.84 -9.12 -15.49
C LEU A 120 -1.35 -9.42 -15.32
N GLY A 121 -0.92 -9.70 -14.09
CA GLY A 121 0.47 -10.06 -13.79
C GLY A 121 0.91 -11.35 -14.46
N GLN A 122 0.06 -12.35 -14.45
CA GLN A 122 0.34 -13.61 -15.14
C GLN A 122 0.38 -13.42 -16.66
N SER A 123 -0.52 -12.63 -17.22
CA SER A 123 -0.50 -12.31 -18.66
C SER A 123 0.82 -11.64 -19.05
N ILE A 124 1.28 -10.65 -18.26
CA ILE A 124 2.56 -9.97 -18.47
C ILE A 124 3.73 -10.96 -18.39
N SER A 125 3.74 -11.83 -17.37
CA SER A 125 4.77 -12.86 -17.21
C SER A 125 4.84 -13.82 -18.40
N LEU A 126 3.71 -14.35 -18.82
CA LEU A 126 3.63 -15.28 -19.96
C LEU A 126 4.08 -14.62 -21.27
N TYR A 127 3.63 -13.40 -21.52
CA TYR A 127 3.91 -12.72 -22.81
C TYR A 127 5.28 -12.06 -22.85
N THR A 128 6.03 -12.00 -21.75
CA THR A 128 7.42 -11.54 -21.75
C THR A 128 8.28 -12.34 -22.72
N SER A 129 8.06 -13.66 -22.83
CA SER A 129 8.80 -14.54 -23.74
C SER A 129 8.50 -14.26 -25.21
N TYR A 130 7.34 -13.67 -25.54
CA TYR A 130 6.90 -13.34 -26.88
C TYR A 130 7.20 -11.90 -27.31
N MET A 131 7.87 -11.12 -26.46
CA MET A 131 8.12 -9.69 -26.67
C MET A 131 8.86 -9.37 -27.97
N ASN A 132 9.79 -10.26 -28.40
CA ASN A 132 10.58 -10.06 -29.62
C ASN A 132 9.82 -10.38 -30.93
N GLY A 133 8.83 -11.30 -30.86
CA GLY A 133 8.05 -11.69 -32.03
C GLY A 133 6.70 -10.97 -32.14
N TYR A 134 6.03 -10.81 -31.03
CA TYR A 134 4.68 -10.23 -30.96
C TYR A 134 4.59 -9.20 -29.83
N PRO A 135 5.21 -8.02 -29.98
CA PRO A 135 5.31 -7.02 -28.90
C PRO A 135 3.95 -6.53 -28.39
N HIS A 136 2.92 -6.52 -29.22
CA HIS A 136 1.58 -6.11 -28.82
C HIS A 136 0.97 -6.98 -27.71
N LEU A 137 1.28 -8.27 -27.65
CA LEU A 137 0.80 -9.17 -26.59
C LEU A 137 1.31 -8.76 -25.21
N PHE A 138 2.53 -8.25 -25.14
CA PHE A 138 3.12 -7.77 -23.90
C PHE A 138 2.63 -6.35 -23.54
N TRP A 139 2.64 -5.43 -24.51
CA TRP A 139 2.34 -4.04 -24.25
C TRP A 139 0.86 -3.75 -23.93
N ILE A 140 -0.08 -4.57 -24.44
CA ILE A 140 -1.51 -4.39 -24.14
C ILE A 140 -1.79 -4.61 -22.63
N PRO A 141 -1.43 -5.72 -21.99
CA PRO A 141 -1.63 -5.91 -20.55
C PRO A 141 -0.90 -4.87 -19.71
N VAL A 142 0.31 -4.48 -20.10
CA VAL A 142 1.07 -3.43 -19.40
C VAL A 142 0.35 -2.08 -19.49
N GLY A 143 -0.18 -1.72 -20.66
CA GLY A 143 -0.95 -0.50 -20.87
C GLY A 143 -2.24 -0.48 -20.03
N VAL A 144 -2.96 -1.60 -19.99
CA VAL A 144 -4.16 -1.75 -19.17
C VAL A 144 -3.83 -1.60 -17.68
N LEU A 145 -2.74 -2.23 -17.22
CA LEU A 145 -2.27 -2.11 -15.84
C LEU A 145 -1.93 -0.66 -15.49
N ALA A 146 -1.19 0.02 -16.36
CA ALA A 146 -0.83 1.42 -16.17
C ALA A 146 -2.08 2.32 -16.11
N PHE A 147 -3.03 2.11 -17.01
CA PHE A 147 -4.29 2.86 -17.03
C PHE A 147 -5.10 2.66 -15.75
N ILE A 148 -5.28 1.43 -15.29
CA ILE A 148 -5.97 1.12 -14.03
C ILE A 148 -5.26 1.77 -12.85
N SER A 149 -3.94 1.64 -12.77
CA SER A 149 -3.14 2.20 -11.67
C SER A 149 -3.24 3.73 -11.60
N ILE A 150 -3.14 4.41 -12.73
CA ILE A 150 -3.26 5.88 -12.81
C ILE A 150 -4.69 6.31 -12.44
N SER A 151 -5.71 5.64 -12.96
CA SER A 151 -7.11 5.95 -12.67
C SER A 151 -7.42 5.81 -11.17
N LEU A 152 -7.00 4.70 -10.56
CA LEU A 152 -7.17 4.47 -9.12
C LEU A 152 -6.40 5.48 -8.28
N TYR A 153 -5.19 5.84 -8.70
CA TYR A 153 -4.40 6.86 -8.01
C TYR A 153 -5.10 8.22 -8.02
N ILE A 154 -5.60 8.66 -9.18
CA ILE A 154 -6.31 9.95 -9.32
C ILE A 154 -7.60 9.96 -8.50
N VAL A 155 -8.42 8.92 -8.60
CA VAL A 155 -9.66 8.79 -7.83
C VAL A 155 -9.37 8.79 -6.33
N GLY A 156 -8.39 8.01 -5.91
CA GLY A 156 -7.99 7.94 -4.52
C GLY A 156 -7.46 9.26 -3.97
N GLN A 157 -6.71 10.01 -4.76
CA GLN A 157 -6.20 11.32 -4.37
C GLN A 157 -7.35 12.33 -4.22
N LYS A 158 -8.31 12.33 -5.14
CA LYS A 158 -9.50 13.19 -5.04
C LYS A 158 -10.38 12.85 -3.84
N LEU A 159 -10.55 11.57 -3.52
CA LEU A 159 -11.26 11.15 -2.31
C LEU A 159 -10.53 11.60 -1.02
N ALA A 160 -9.20 11.51 -1.02
CA ALA A 160 -8.39 11.96 0.10
C ALA A 160 -8.48 13.48 0.30
N ASP A 161 -8.42 14.26 -0.80
CA ASP A 161 -8.58 15.71 -0.78
C ASP A 161 -9.98 16.11 -0.28
N ALA A 162 -11.03 15.39 -0.70
CA ALA A 162 -12.39 15.63 -0.25
C ALA A 162 -12.61 15.27 1.24
N ALA A 163 -11.83 14.33 1.77
CA ALA A 163 -11.89 13.94 3.18
C ALA A 163 -11.03 14.83 4.09
N ASP A 164 -10.22 15.74 3.54
CA ASP A 164 -9.37 16.62 4.34
C ASP A 164 -10.19 17.81 4.88
N PRO A 165 -10.37 17.93 6.21
CA PRO A 165 -11.12 19.04 6.80
C PRO A 165 -10.53 20.44 6.51
N ARG A 166 -9.27 20.50 6.08
CA ARG A 166 -8.58 21.78 5.79
C ARG A 166 -8.97 22.41 4.46
N THR A 167 -9.51 21.63 3.53
CA THR A 167 -9.94 22.15 2.23
C THR A 167 -11.29 22.87 2.29
N HIS A 168 -11.98 22.81 3.43
CA HIS A 168 -13.28 23.42 3.68
C HIS A 168 -13.22 24.62 4.64
N MET A 169 -12.03 25.08 5.02
CA MET A 169 -11.78 26.34 5.70
C MET A 169 -11.19 27.35 4.73
#